data_ae1c2a0511c031d59e74db8364fe770a
#
_entry.id   ae1c2a0511c031d59e74db8364fe770a
#
_cell.length_a   1.000
_cell.length_b   1.000
_cell.length_c   1.000
_cell.angle_alpha   90.00
_cell.angle_beta   90.00
_cell.angle_gamma   90.00
#
_symmetry.space_group_name_H-M   'P 1'
#
loop_
_entity.id
_entity.type
_entity.pdbx_description
1 polymer ?
#
loop_
_entity_poly.entity_id
_entity_poly.type
_entity_poly.pdbx_seq_one_letter_code
_entity_poly.pdbx_strand_id
1 'polypeptide(L)'
;MATTRSTTHRTQVVLVPGFAGFDALGQLHYYADVTPIFRDWARGWAAGAGNGAHPVLHYFDNLPTAGVATRAARLRDWLVKRVARGELQRGDRLALVAHSTGGLDIRQLVWDLVQRPDEVIPVDGAAGEACTVRARDVLGLLKRIVFLSVPQRGTNFASWVRAHGAARKALVADLRGAVAARDVPLVAQLQAWGARNAASLMRSELFLAIQDALTEMDPRASDDPKRVAAALEAWAEVELWLRYIWSDFAAIDDLVAGEDGDGATPARFDASTRKRETDGWETHGIETRSYATVGSRAFNLEHGVRAPQWRLLNPSTWAEPDGSATASPKTDVVYRMSYRACAGGPFEIPGGAATATATRFDSGEAQELEVWDNDGIVNTASMLWPDGPATRLVAGDHADVIGHFRRVKAVQPAAREYHTYDLLGSASGFREETFEAVWREVFEFCAG
;
A
#
# COMPACT_ATOMS: atom_id res chain seq x y z
N MET A 1 36.14 31.09 18.59
CA MET A 1 35.50 29.94 19.20
C MET A 1 34.38 29.50 18.28
N ALA A 2 34.57 28.43 17.51
CA ALA A 2 33.53 27.87 16.65
C ALA A 2 32.58 27.09 17.58
N THR A 3 31.37 27.56 17.73
CA THR A 3 30.27 26.81 18.37
C THR A 3 30.00 25.58 17.51
N THR A 4 30.52 24.45 17.94
CA THR A 4 30.07 23.13 17.44
C THR A 4 28.58 23.02 17.69
N ARG A 5 27.77 23.29 16.64
CA ARG A 5 26.35 22.92 16.65
C ARG A 5 26.31 21.42 16.88
N SER A 6 25.84 21.00 18.06
CA SER A 6 25.45 19.62 18.31
C SER A 6 24.45 19.23 17.24
N THR A 7 24.87 18.44 16.28
CA THR A 7 23.96 17.86 15.28
C THR A 7 23.17 16.77 16.01
N THR A 8 21.97 17.14 16.46
CA THR A 8 20.99 16.15 16.97
C THR A 8 20.56 15.30 15.78
N HIS A 9 20.95 14.03 15.79
CA HIS A 9 20.53 13.05 14.78
C HIS A 9 19.03 12.79 14.91
N ARG A 10 18.30 12.87 13.80
CA ARG A 10 16.84 12.72 13.76
C ARG A 10 16.45 11.36 13.20
N THR A 11 15.37 10.81 13.68
CA THR A 11 14.69 9.69 13.03
C THR A 11 13.79 10.25 11.93
N GLN A 12 14.02 9.82 10.70
CA GLN A 12 13.25 10.21 9.52
C GLN A 12 12.42 9.00 9.09
N VAL A 13 11.12 9.08 9.20
CA VAL A 13 10.18 8.00 8.82
C VAL A 13 9.53 8.39 7.50
N VAL A 14 9.65 7.54 6.49
CA VAL A 14 9.04 7.74 5.17
C VAL A 14 7.99 6.67 4.92
N LEU A 15 6.76 7.08 4.69
CA LEU A 15 5.65 6.20 4.31
C LEU A 15 5.62 6.06 2.79
N VAL A 16 5.70 4.81 2.32
CA VAL A 16 5.73 4.47 0.88
C VAL A 16 4.44 3.74 0.51
N PRO A 17 3.58 4.33 -0.31
CA PRO A 17 2.29 3.75 -0.67
C PRO A 17 2.42 2.59 -1.65
N GLY A 18 1.41 1.72 -1.67
CA GLY A 18 1.30 0.58 -2.59
C GLY A 18 0.69 0.89 -3.94
N PHE A 19 0.01 -0.12 -4.52
CA PHE A 19 -0.73 -0.02 -5.76
C PHE A 19 -1.88 1.00 -5.64
N ALA A 20 -2.15 1.73 -6.71
CA ALA A 20 -3.05 2.89 -6.74
C ALA A 20 -2.66 3.99 -5.73
N GLY A 21 -1.43 3.93 -5.19
CA GLY A 21 -0.96 4.81 -4.15
C GLY A 21 -0.88 6.26 -4.59
N PHE A 22 -1.24 7.11 -3.65
CA PHE A 22 -1.19 8.57 -3.70
C PHE A 22 -0.88 9.02 -2.27
N ASP A 23 -0.52 10.27 -2.06
CA ASP A 23 -0.48 10.82 -0.70
C ASP A 23 -1.90 11.21 -0.28
N ALA A 24 -2.53 12.07 -1.07
CA ALA A 24 -3.92 12.47 -0.90
C ALA A 24 -4.64 12.57 -2.24
N LEU A 25 -5.87 12.10 -2.29
CA LEU A 25 -6.79 12.30 -3.40
C LEU A 25 -8.04 12.99 -2.82
N GLY A 26 -8.05 14.32 -2.81
CA GLY A 26 -9.02 15.10 -2.05
C GLY A 26 -8.92 14.83 -0.55
N GLN A 27 -10.01 14.37 0.06
CA GLN A 27 -10.04 13.97 1.48
C GLN A 27 -9.59 12.52 1.71
N LEU A 28 -9.38 11.76 0.66
CA LEU A 28 -8.92 10.38 0.76
C LEU A 28 -7.39 10.36 0.86
N HIS A 29 -6.86 10.02 2.02
CA HIS A 29 -5.44 9.82 2.26
C HIS A 29 -5.11 8.34 2.17
N TYR A 30 -3.99 8.00 1.52
CA TYR A 30 -3.55 6.61 1.45
C TYR A 30 -3.31 6.01 2.84
N TYR A 31 -2.57 6.74 3.68
CA TYR A 31 -2.35 6.40 5.09
C TYR A 31 -3.30 7.24 5.97
N ALA A 32 -4.55 6.78 6.08
CA ALA A 32 -5.56 7.51 6.84
C ALA A 32 -5.24 7.49 8.36
N ASP A 33 -5.34 8.66 9.00
CA ASP A 33 -5.16 8.85 10.44
C ASP A 33 -3.84 8.38 11.09
N VAL A 34 -2.82 8.10 10.29
CA VAL A 34 -1.47 7.77 10.78
C VAL A 34 -0.79 9.00 11.40
N THR A 35 -1.00 10.19 10.83
CA THR A 35 -0.40 11.43 11.34
C THR A 35 -0.74 11.77 12.78
N PRO A 36 -1.99 11.67 13.26
CA PRO A 36 -2.32 11.88 14.67
C PRO A 36 -1.54 10.93 15.59
N ILE A 37 -1.50 9.64 15.28
CA ILE A 37 -0.78 8.62 16.08
C ILE A 37 0.72 8.95 16.12
N PHE A 38 1.30 9.30 14.98
CA PHE A 38 2.70 9.72 14.92
C PHE A 38 2.99 10.94 15.81
N ARG A 39 2.15 11.96 15.76
CA ARG A 39 2.32 13.18 16.56
C ARG A 39 2.25 12.91 18.05
N ASP A 40 1.34 12.04 18.48
CA ASP A 40 1.19 11.66 19.88
C ASP A 40 2.38 10.84 20.35
N TRP A 41 2.80 9.84 19.58
CA TRP A 41 3.99 9.06 19.84
C TRP A 41 5.26 9.92 19.87
N ALA A 42 5.46 10.81 18.88
CA ALA A 42 6.65 11.66 18.79
C ALA A 42 6.78 12.64 19.97
N ARG A 43 5.65 13.14 20.51
CA ARG A 43 5.66 13.96 21.74
C ARG A 43 6.16 13.18 22.95
N GLY A 44 5.68 11.94 23.12
CA GLY A 44 6.14 11.05 24.19
C GLY A 44 7.62 10.68 24.05
N TRP A 45 8.04 10.36 22.83
CA TRP A 45 9.42 10.03 22.50
C TRP A 45 10.40 11.18 22.83
N ALA A 46 10.09 12.39 22.36
CA ALA A 46 10.92 13.57 22.61
C ALA A 46 11.08 13.89 24.09
N ALA A 47 10.04 13.67 24.89
CA ALA A 47 10.07 13.87 26.34
C ALA A 47 10.97 12.83 27.05
N GLY A 48 11.04 11.60 26.54
CA GLY A 48 11.84 10.50 27.13
C GLY A 48 13.29 10.47 26.67
N ALA A 49 13.58 10.88 25.44
CA ALA A 49 14.88 10.73 24.81
C ALA A 49 15.96 11.72 25.33
N GLY A 50 15.58 12.77 26.03
CA GLY A 50 16.51 13.73 26.68
C GLY A 50 17.45 14.54 25.75
N ASN A 51 17.49 14.24 24.45
CA ASN A 51 18.41 14.82 23.48
C ASN A 51 17.75 15.83 22.50
N GLY A 52 16.44 16.10 22.66
CA GLY A 52 15.70 17.07 21.85
C GLY A 52 15.53 16.70 20.36
N ALA A 53 15.89 15.47 19.98
CA ALA A 53 15.70 15.00 18.62
C ALA A 53 14.24 14.62 18.37
N HIS A 54 13.56 15.38 17.51
CA HIS A 54 12.19 15.09 17.11
C HIS A 54 12.19 14.20 15.88
N PRO A 55 11.48 13.05 15.89
CA PRO A 55 11.25 12.27 14.69
C PRO A 55 10.44 13.07 13.67
N VAL A 56 10.67 12.81 12.40
CA VAL A 56 10.00 13.49 11.28
C VAL A 56 9.29 12.45 10.42
N LEU A 57 8.02 12.70 10.10
CA LEU A 57 7.22 11.87 9.21
C LEU A 57 7.15 12.51 7.82
N HIS A 58 7.37 11.68 6.82
CA HIS A 58 7.26 12.06 5.42
C HIS A 58 6.29 11.11 4.71
N TYR A 59 5.48 11.68 3.84
CA TYR A 59 4.68 10.93 2.88
C TYR A 59 5.36 10.99 1.53
N PHE A 60 5.55 9.82 0.92
CA PHE A 60 6.07 9.72 -0.44
C PHE A 60 4.92 9.53 -1.40
N ASP A 61 4.77 10.43 -2.35
CA ASP A 61 3.80 10.31 -3.43
C ASP A 61 4.41 9.51 -4.58
N ASN A 62 3.84 8.33 -4.89
CA ASN A 62 4.33 7.44 -5.92
C ASN A 62 3.38 7.37 -7.13
N LEU A 63 3.87 6.78 -8.21
CA LEU A 63 3.06 6.52 -9.40
C LEU A 63 2.11 5.34 -9.11
N PRO A 64 0.78 5.51 -9.36
CA PRO A 64 -0.22 4.59 -8.82
C PRO A 64 -0.06 3.13 -9.29
N THR A 65 0.22 2.91 -10.57
CA THR A 65 0.18 1.60 -11.23
C THR A 65 1.41 1.27 -12.06
N ALA A 66 2.40 2.17 -12.07
CA ALA A 66 3.67 1.94 -12.76
C ALA A 66 4.44 0.76 -12.17
N GLY A 67 5.29 0.14 -12.97
CA GLY A 67 6.12 -0.99 -12.56
C GLY A 67 7.06 -0.66 -11.41
N VAL A 68 7.40 -1.69 -10.62
CA VAL A 68 8.23 -1.60 -9.40
C VAL A 68 9.56 -0.89 -9.66
N ALA A 69 10.24 -1.19 -10.78
CA ALA A 69 11.52 -0.54 -11.11
C ALA A 69 11.38 0.98 -11.29
N THR A 70 10.32 1.44 -11.96
CA THR A 70 10.02 2.87 -12.16
C THR A 70 9.69 3.55 -10.85
N ARG A 71 8.88 2.91 -10.01
CA ARG A 71 8.46 3.41 -8.70
C ARG A 71 9.64 3.50 -7.74
N ALA A 72 10.51 2.48 -7.72
CA ALA A 72 11.73 2.46 -6.93
C ALA A 72 12.73 3.55 -7.36
N ALA A 73 12.90 3.77 -8.68
CA ALA A 73 13.73 4.85 -9.19
C ALA A 73 13.21 6.23 -8.74
N ARG A 74 11.89 6.44 -8.77
CA ARG A 74 11.27 7.69 -8.27
C ARG A 74 11.53 7.88 -6.77
N LEU A 75 11.41 6.81 -5.96
CA LEU A 75 11.72 6.85 -4.53
C LEU A 75 13.21 7.17 -4.29
N ARG A 76 14.12 6.57 -5.07
CA ARG A 76 15.55 6.89 -5.03
C ARG A 76 15.80 8.37 -5.30
N ASP A 77 15.23 8.90 -6.37
CA ASP A 77 15.43 10.28 -6.78
C ASP A 77 14.85 11.26 -5.74
N TRP A 78 13.74 10.90 -5.10
CA TRP A 78 13.15 11.66 -4.01
C TRP A 78 14.08 11.72 -2.77
N LEU A 79 14.67 10.58 -2.37
CA LEU A 79 15.63 10.52 -1.27
C LEU A 79 16.92 11.27 -1.58
N VAL A 80 17.44 11.10 -2.79
CA VAL A 80 18.65 11.79 -3.26
C VAL A 80 18.49 13.31 -3.23
N LYS A 81 17.33 13.84 -3.68
CA LYS A 81 17.00 15.27 -3.59
C LYS A 81 16.99 15.76 -2.15
N ARG A 82 16.48 14.99 -1.20
CA ARG A 82 16.45 15.36 0.22
C ARG A 82 17.83 15.37 0.84
N VAL A 83 18.69 14.42 0.47
CA VAL A 83 20.12 14.44 0.87
C VAL A 83 20.83 15.66 0.30
N ALA A 84 20.66 15.96 -1.00
CA ALA A 84 21.27 17.08 -1.65
C ALA A 84 20.85 18.44 -1.04
N ARG A 85 19.59 18.53 -0.58
CA ARG A 85 19.06 19.74 0.07
C ARG A 85 19.35 19.83 1.56
N GLY A 86 20.03 18.85 2.14
CA GLY A 86 20.32 18.78 3.56
C GLY A 86 19.10 18.53 4.45
N GLU A 87 17.99 18.06 3.86
CA GLU A 87 16.79 17.66 4.60
C GLU A 87 17.02 16.32 5.31
N LEU A 88 17.75 15.40 4.65
CA LEU A 88 18.34 14.19 5.23
C LEU A 88 19.83 14.42 5.41
N GLN A 89 20.32 14.35 6.64
CA GLN A 89 21.70 14.69 6.98
C GLN A 89 22.48 13.46 7.42
N ARG A 90 23.79 13.51 7.23
CA ARG A 90 24.67 12.45 7.73
C ARG A 90 24.49 12.29 9.23
N GLY A 91 24.16 11.08 9.68
CA GLY A 91 23.88 10.75 11.06
C GLY A 91 22.37 10.66 11.37
N ASP A 92 21.49 11.18 10.52
CA ASP A 92 20.05 10.86 10.62
C ASP A 92 19.84 9.35 10.44
N ARG A 93 18.78 8.83 11.05
CA ARG A 93 18.34 7.45 10.91
C ARG A 93 17.11 7.44 10.02
N LEU A 94 17.23 6.85 8.84
CA LEU A 94 16.14 6.71 7.89
C LEU A 94 15.43 5.38 8.14
N ALA A 95 14.11 5.44 8.30
CA ALA A 95 13.22 4.29 8.32
C ALA A 95 12.24 4.40 7.14
N LEU A 96 12.11 3.32 6.37
CA LEU A 96 11.15 3.22 5.28
C LEU A 96 10.02 2.29 5.72
N VAL A 97 8.79 2.79 5.73
CA VAL A 97 7.58 2.03 6.08
C VAL A 97 6.75 1.91 4.83
N ALA A 98 6.55 0.70 4.36
CA ALA A 98 5.83 0.47 3.11
C ALA A 98 4.62 -0.42 3.29
N HIS A 99 3.58 -0.10 2.56
CA HIS A 99 2.39 -0.92 2.42
C HIS A 99 2.32 -1.54 1.03
N SER A 100 1.88 -2.80 0.95
CA SER A 100 1.59 -3.46 -0.32
C SER A 100 2.77 -3.41 -1.30
N THR A 101 2.54 -3.09 -2.56
CA THR A 101 3.57 -2.95 -3.62
C THR A 101 4.70 -2.00 -3.21
N GLY A 102 4.45 -1.02 -2.35
CA GLY A 102 5.47 -0.11 -1.85
C GLY A 102 6.64 -0.82 -1.17
N GLY A 103 6.40 -2.01 -0.58
CA GLY A 103 7.46 -2.84 -0.05
C GLY A 103 8.39 -3.39 -1.13
N LEU A 104 7.86 -3.71 -2.31
CA LEU A 104 8.67 -4.14 -3.46
C LEU A 104 9.47 -2.95 -4.02
N ASP A 105 8.92 -1.73 -3.99
CA ASP A 105 9.63 -0.52 -4.38
C ASP A 105 10.86 -0.30 -3.48
N ILE A 106 10.71 -0.49 -2.16
CA ILE A 106 11.82 -0.39 -1.21
C ILE A 106 12.85 -1.51 -1.46
N ARG A 107 12.40 -2.74 -1.67
CA ARG A 107 13.30 -3.86 -1.96
C ARG A 107 14.14 -3.59 -3.20
N GLN A 108 13.50 -3.15 -4.30
CA GLN A 108 14.19 -2.80 -5.53
C GLN A 108 15.17 -1.64 -5.30
N LEU A 109 14.75 -0.59 -4.60
CA LEU A 109 15.62 0.53 -4.24
C LEU A 109 16.87 0.06 -3.50
N VAL A 110 16.70 -0.72 -2.43
CA VAL A 110 17.83 -1.17 -1.60
C VAL A 110 18.73 -2.12 -2.38
N TRP A 111 18.15 -3.03 -3.18
CA TRP A 111 18.90 -3.88 -4.09
C TRP A 111 19.81 -3.06 -5.01
N ASP A 112 19.26 -2.04 -5.67
CA ASP A 112 20.02 -1.18 -6.59
C ASP A 112 21.13 -0.40 -5.88
N LEU A 113 20.86 0.13 -4.68
CA LEU A 113 21.85 0.86 -3.88
C LEU A 113 22.99 -0.05 -3.39
N VAL A 114 22.68 -1.29 -3.00
CA VAL A 114 23.67 -2.28 -2.56
C VAL A 114 24.52 -2.78 -3.74
N GLN A 115 23.92 -3.00 -4.91
CA GLN A 115 24.67 -3.46 -6.08
C GLN A 115 25.58 -2.36 -6.66
N ARG A 116 25.25 -1.08 -6.49
CA ARG A 116 25.98 0.05 -7.09
C ARG A 116 26.25 1.16 -6.07
N PRO A 117 26.95 0.87 -4.94
CA PRO A 117 27.08 1.85 -3.84
C PRO A 117 27.86 3.10 -4.23
N ASP A 118 28.75 3.01 -5.22
CA ASP A 118 29.55 4.14 -5.71
C ASP A 118 28.93 4.89 -6.88
N GLU A 119 27.72 4.53 -7.31
CA GLU A 119 26.97 5.27 -8.32
C GLU A 119 26.81 6.73 -7.90
N VAL A 120 27.18 7.63 -8.80
CA VAL A 120 27.05 9.08 -8.59
C VAL A 120 25.79 9.54 -9.29
N ILE A 121 24.86 10.07 -8.52
CA ILE A 121 23.52 10.47 -9.00
C ILE A 121 23.49 12.00 -9.08
N PRO A 122 23.38 12.61 -10.28
CA PRO A 122 23.24 14.05 -10.43
C PRO A 122 21.87 14.52 -9.92
N VAL A 123 21.84 15.67 -9.25
CA VAL A 123 20.63 16.24 -8.66
C VAL A 123 20.77 17.74 -8.47
N ASP A 124 19.64 18.45 -8.46
CA ASP A 124 19.61 19.86 -8.10
C ASP A 124 19.55 20.06 -6.59
N GLY A 125 20.48 20.85 -6.06
CA GLY A 125 20.53 21.21 -4.65
C GLY A 125 19.46 22.22 -4.23
N ALA A 126 19.57 22.75 -3.01
CA ALA A 126 18.54 23.60 -2.41
C ALA A 126 18.33 24.93 -3.14
N ALA A 127 19.39 25.51 -3.70
CA ALA A 127 19.33 26.77 -4.46
C ALA A 127 19.29 26.55 -5.99
N GLY A 128 19.07 25.31 -6.44
CA GLY A 128 19.09 24.94 -7.85
C GLY A 128 20.48 24.74 -8.43
N GLU A 129 21.52 24.70 -7.60
CA GLU A 129 22.88 24.36 -8.01
C GLU A 129 22.99 22.87 -8.37
N ALA A 130 23.72 22.55 -9.41
CA ALA A 130 24.03 21.18 -9.77
C ALA A 130 24.93 20.53 -8.71
N CYS A 131 24.49 19.45 -8.12
CA CYS A 131 25.26 18.67 -7.16
C CYS A 131 25.15 17.17 -7.45
N THR A 132 25.87 16.36 -6.69
CA THR A 132 25.84 14.90 -6.82
C THR A 132 25.73 14.23 -5.46
N VAL A 133 24.99 13.14 -5.40
CA VAL A 133 24.86 12.28 -4.23
C VAL A 133 25.30 10.88 -4.61
N ARG A 134 26.04 10.20 -3.77
CA ARG A 134 26.41 8.80 -4.00
C ARG A 134 25.34 7.88 -3.42
N ALA A 135 25.09 6.77 -4.10
CA ALA A 135 24.14 5.74 -3.64
C ALA A 135 24.41 5.31 -2.19
N ARG A 136 25.69 5.12 -1.81
CA ARG A 136 26.09 4.80 -0.44
C ARG A 136 25.74 5.85 0.61
N ASP A 137 25.59 7.11 0.22
CA ASP A 137 25.22 8.19 1.16
C ASP A 137 23.75 8.05 1.59
N VAL A 138 22.87 7.62 0.68
CA VAL A 138 21.49 7.25 0.98
C VAL A 138 21.42 5.96 1.77
N LEU A 139 22.15 4.92 1.32
CA LEU A 139 22.18 3.61 1.96
C LEU A 139 22.69 3.70 3.42
N GLY A 140 23.69 4.55 3.67
CA GLY A 140 24.25 4.75 5.01
C GLY A 140 23.28 5.35 6.03
N LEU A 141 22.24 6.06 5.56
CA LEU A 141 21.17 6.61 6.40
C LEU A 141 20.12 5.54 6.75
N LEU A 142 19.86 4.58 5.87
CA LEU A 142 18.81 3.57 6.02
C LEU A 142 19.16 2.60 7.14
N LYS A 143 18.29 2.51 8.15
CA LYS A 143 18.48 1.65 9.32
C LYS A 143 17.31 0.69 9.56
N ARG A 144 16.10 1.04 9.13
CA ARG A 144 14.91 0.25 9.39
C ARG A 144 14.04 0.16 8.14
N ILE A 145 13.47 -1.01 7.92
CA ILE A 145 12.41 -1.22 6.91
C ILE A 145 11.24 -1.93 7.58
N VAL A 146 10.05 -1.38 7.41
CA VAL A 146 8.80 -2.00 7.85
C VAL A 146 7.97 -2.37 6.63
N PHE A 147 7.52 -3.61 6.60
CA PHE A 147 6.66 -4.16 5.57
C PHE A 147 5.25 -4.38 6.13
N LEU A 148 4.26 -3.67 5.60
CA LEU A 148 2.84 -3.82 5.95
C LEU A 148 2.12 -4.48 4.78
N SER A 149 1.61 -5.68 4.95
CA SER A 149 0.83 -6.43 3.93
C SER A 149 1.49 -6.51 2.56
N VAL A 150 2.82 -6.68 2.52
CA VAL A 150 3.61 -6.63 1.28
C VAL A 150 3.56 -7.97 0.55
N PRO A 151 3.21 -8.00 -0.75
CA PRO A 151 3.24 -9.21 -1.57
C PRO A 151 4.68 -9.59 -1.95
N GLN A 152 5.47 -10.05 -0.98
CA GLN A 152 6.90 -10.32 -1.11
C GLN A 152 7.25 -11.32 -2.22
N ARG A 153 6.27 -12.17 -2.59
CA ARG A 153 6.35 -13.19 -3.64
C ARG A 153 5.23 -13.07 -4.66
N GLY A 154 4.65 -11.88 -4.77
CA GLY A 154 3.48 -11.65 -5.60
C GLY A 154 2.17 -12.08 -4.93
N THR A 155 1.11 -12.08 -5.71
CA THR A 155 -0.25 -12.45 -5.26
C THR A 155 -1.03 -13.13 -6.37
N ASN A 156 -1.86 -14.10 -6.00
CA ASN A 156 -2.79 -14.74 -6.93
C ASN A 156 -3.81 -13.75 -7.50
N PHE A 157 -4.13 -12.68 -6.78
CA PHE A 157 -4.98 -11.61 -7.28
C PHE A 157 -4.37 -10.97 -8.55
N ALA A 158 -3.09 -10.65 -8.55
CA ALA A 158 -2.41 -10.13 -9.73
C ALA A 158 -2.37 -11.14 -10.87
N SER A 159 -2.13 -12.42 -10.57
CA SER A 159 -2.19 -13.52 -11.54
C SER A 159 -3.58 -13.62 -12.19
N TRP A 160 -4.63 -13.49 -11.38
CA TRP A 160 -6.01 -13.47 -11.84
C TRP A 160 -6.28 -12.24 -12.74
N VAL A 161 -5.88 -11.03 -12.32
CA VAL A 161 -6.04 -9.80 -13.11
C VAL A 161 -5.31 -9.91 -14.45
N ARG A 162 -4.11 -10.46 -14.46
CA ARG A 162 -3.33 -10.69 -15.69
C ARG A 162 -4.01 -11.69 -16.62
N ALA A 163 -4.49 -12.81 -16.09
CA ALA A 163 -5.20 -13.83 -16.87
C ALA A 163 -6.46 -13.27 -17.55
N HIS A 164 -7.08 -12.25 -16.96
CA HIS A 164 -8.26 -11.56 -17.52
C HIS A 164 -7.93 -10.26 -18.25
N GLY A 165 -6.69 -10.12 -18.73
CA GLY A 165 -6.18 -8.89 -19.34
C GLY A 165 -7.00 -8.34 -20.51
N ALA A 166 -7.61 -9.21 -21.34
CA ALA A 166 -8.49 -8.78 -22.45
C ALA A 166 -9.78 -8.14 -21.91
N ALA A 167 -10.43 -8.74 -20.93
CA ALA A 167 -11.62 -8.20 -20.28
C ALA A 167 -11.32 -6.89 -19.55
N ARG A 168 -10.19 -6.82 -18.85
CA ARG A 168 -9.71 -5.58 -18.23
C ARG A 168 -9.49 -4.47 -19.25
N LYS A 169 -8.80 -4.75 -20.35
CA LYS A 169 -8.57 -3.74 -21.40
C LYS A 169 -9.90 -3.23 -22.00
N ALA A 170 -10.85 -4.12 -22.23
CA ALA A 170 -12.18 -3.74 -22.71
C ALA A 170 -12.91 -2.86 -21.69
N LEU A 171 -12.90 -3.23 -20.41
CA LEU A 171 -13.51 -2.46 -19.32
C LEU A 171 -12.89 -1.07 -19.19
N VAL A 172 -11.55 -0.98 -19.23
CA VAL A 172 -10.82 0.29 -19.17
C VAL A 172 -11.11 1.17 -20.38
N ALA A 173 -11.18 0.58 -21.59
CA ALA A 173 -11.53 1.32 -22.80
C ALA A 173 -12.96 1.87 -22.76
N ASP A 174 -13.92 1.08 -22.27
CA ASP A 174 -15.30 1.48 -22.09
C ASP A 174 -15.44 2.59 -21.05
N LEU A 175 -14.78 2.44 -19.89
CA LEU A 175 -14.73 3.47 -18.84
C LEU A 175 -14.11 4.78 -19.37
N ARG A 176 -12.99 4.68 -20.08
CA ARG A 176 -12.33 5.83 -20.71
C ARG A 176 -13.25 6.54 -21.72
N GLY A 177 -13.97 5.78 -22.52
CA GLY A 177 -14.97 6.33 -23.44
C GLY A 177 -16.09 7.05 -22.68
N ALA A 178 -16.57 6.47 -21.59
CA ALA A 178 -17.61 7.08 -20.76
C ALA A 178 -17.15 8.39 -20.11
N VAL A 179 -15.88 8.50 -19.72
CA VAL A 179 -15.29 9.66 -19.03
C VAL A 179 -14.82 10.77 -20.00
N ALA A 180 -14.84 10.53 -21.29
CA ALA A 180 -14.37 11.49 -22.30
C ALA A 180 -15.32 12.68 -22.55
N ALA A 181 -16.57 12.63 -22.08
CA ALA A 181 -17.54 13.73 -22.24
C ALA A 181 -17.17 14.93 -21.33
N ARG A 182 -16.76 16.03 -21.96
CA ARG A 182 -16.20 17.18 -21.23
C ARG A 182 -17.20 18.04 -20.48
N ASP A 183 -18.47 17.97 -20.85
CA ASP A 183 -19.52 18.87 -20.35
C ASP A 183 -20.28 18.29 -19.13
N VAL A 184 -19.91 17.07 -18.71
CA VAL A 184 -20.56 16.39 -17.59
C VAL A 184 -19.55 16.11 -16.50
N PRO A 185 -19.84 16.36 -15.22
CA PRO A 185 -18.96 16.01 -14.11
C PRO A 185 -18.50 14.55 -14.17
N LEU A 186 -17.24 14.29 -13.86
CA LEU A 186 -16.63 12.96 -13.93
C LEU A 186 -17.41 11.93 -13.12
N VAL A 187 -17.88 12.31 -11.94
CA VAL A 187 -18.66 11.44 -11.05
C VAL A 187 -19.99 11.01 -11.72
N ALA A 188 -20.69 11.94 -12.38
CA ALA A 188 -21.93 11.60 -13.07
C ALA A 188 -21.70 10.60 -14.22
N GLN A 189 -20.56 10.72 -14.91
CA GLN A 189 -20.15 9.80 -15.96
C GLN A 189 -19.84 8.41 -15.39
N LEU A 190 -19.08 8.35 -14.28
CA LEU A 190 -18.77 7.10 -13.59
C LEU A 190 -20.02 6.42 -13.04
N GLN A 191 -20.96 7.18 -12.49
CA GLN A 191 -22.25 6.67 -12.02
C GLN A 191 -23.07 6.07 -13.16
N ALA A 192 -23.18 6.78 -14.28
CA ALA A 192 -23.91 6.27 -15.45
C ALA A 192 -23.26 5.02 -16.05
N TRP A 193 -21.93 4.96 -16.07
CA TRP A 193 -21.19 3.79 -16.49
C TRP A 193 -21.39 2.61 -15.52
N GLY A 194 -21.24 2.86 -14.22
CA GLY A 194 -21.39 1.84 -13.18
C GLY A 194 -22.79 1.26 -13.12
N ALA A 195 -23.82 2.08 -13.29
CA ALA A 195 -25.21 1.62 -13.32
C ALA A 195 -25.46 0.62 -14.45
N ARG A 196 -24.78 0.79 -15.60
CA ARG A 196 -24.89 -0.13 -16.74
C ARG A 196 -24.06 -1.39 -16.60
N ASN A 197 -22.84 -1.27 -16.05
CA ASN A 197 -21.82 -2.32 -16.14
C ASN A 197 -21.50 -2.97 -14.80
N ALA A 198 -21.71 -2.28 -13.68
CA ALA A 198 -21.22 -2.71 -12.37
C ALA A 198 -22.10 -2.20 -11.21
N ALA A 199 -23.42 -2.32 -11.33
CA ALA A 199 -24.35 -1.76 -10.34
C ALA A 199 -24.13 -2.20 -8.89
N SER A 200 -23.60 -3.42 -8.67
CA SER A 200 -23.25 -3.92 -7.34
C SER A 200 -22.00 -3.24 -6.76
N LEU A 201 -21.02 -2.89 -7.62
CA LEU A 201 -19.81 -2.18 -7.18
C LEU A 201 -20.09 -0.74 -6.78
N MET A 202 -21.10 -0.10 -7.37
CA MET A 202 -21.49 1.29 -7.04
C MET A 202 -21.95 1.47 -5.60
N ARG A 203 -22.28 0.37 -4.92
CA ARG A 203 -22.71 0.39 -3.51
C ARG A 203 -21.55 0.09 -2.56
N SER A 204 -20.39 -0.24 -3.09
CA SER A 204 -19.21 -0.48 -2.28
C SER A 204 -18.67 0.81 -1.66
N GLU A 205 -18.10 0.72 -0.49
CA GLU A 205 -17.46 1.86 0.17
C GLU A 205 -16.25 2.37 -0.64
N LEU A 206 -15.53 1.48 -1.32
CA LEU A 206 -14.46 1.87 -2.26
C LEU A 206 -14.99 2.79 -3.36
N PHE A 207 -16.13 2.46 -3.97
CA PHE A 207 -16.68 3.28 -5.04
C PHE A 207 -17.19 4.62 -4.51
N LEU A 208 -17.80 4.64 -3.33
CA LEU A 208 -18.25 5.86 -2.65
C LEU A 208 -17.04 6.76 -2.32
N ALA A 209 -15.97 6.21 -1.78
CA ALA A 209 -14.74 6.95 -1.49
C ALA A 209 -14.15 7.62 -2.74
N ILE A 210 -14.08 6.87 -3.85
CA ILE A 210 -13.61 7.41 -5.14
C ILE A 210 -14.56 8.51 -5.65
N GLN A 211 -15.87 8.30 -5.56
CA GLN A 211 -16.84 9.32 -5.97
C GLN A 211 -16.70 10.63 -5.19
N ASP A 212 -16.57 10.53 -3.87
CA ASP A 212 -16.46 11.70 -3.01
C ASP A 212 -15.16 12.47 -3.30
N ALA A 213 -14.03 11.74 -3.41
CA ALA A 213 -12.74 12.33 -3.78
C ALA A 213 -12.80 13.05 -5.14
N LEU A 214 -13.35 12.38 -6.16
CA LEU A 214 -13.46 12.98 -7.49
C LEU A 214 -14.48 14.13 -7.55
N THR A 215 -15.54 14.08 -6.75
CA THR A 215 -16.50 15.20 -6.65
C THR A 215 -15.84 16.43 -6.08
N GLU A 216 -14.99 16.26 -5.07
CA GLU A 216 -14.28 17.37 -4.44
C GLU A 216 -13.28 18.04 -5.40
N MET A 217 -12.62 17.24 -6.23
CA MET A 217 -11.54 17.70 -7.11
C MET A 217 -11.98 17.97 -8.56
N ASP A 218 -13.24 17.70 -8.94
CA ASP A 218 -13.73 18.01 -10.29
C ASP A 218 -14.18 19.46 -10.39
N PRO A 219 -13.49 20.32 -11.15
CA PRO A 219 -13.89 21.73 -11.33
C PRO A 219 -15.30 21.91 -11.89
N ARG A 220 -15.83 20.86 -12.55
CA ARG A 220 -17.18 20.86 -13.15
C ARG A 220 -18.28 20.48 -12.17
N ALA A 221 -17.91 20.02 -10.96
CA ALA A 221 -18.87 19.55 -9.96
C ALA A 221 -19.46 20.68 -9.10
N SER A 222 -18.99 21.92 -9.26
CA SER A 222 -19.42 23.07 -8.44
C SER A 222 -19.50 24.36 -9.25
N ASP A 223 -20.49 25.20 -8.93
CA ASP A 223 -20.62 26.56 -9.44
C ASP A 223 -19.97 27.60 -8.50
N ASP A 224 -19.46 27.19 -7.34
CA ASP A 224 -18.75 28.07 -6.41
C ASP A 224 -17.34 28.39 -6.94
N PRO A 225 -17.02 29.67 -7.25
CA PRO A 225 -15.73 30.06 -7.83
C PRO A 225 -14.53 29.66 -6.95
N LYS A 226 -14.66 29.64 -5.63
CA LYS A 226 -13.59 29.24 -4.72
C LYS A 226 -13.32 27.74 -4.77
N ARG A 227 -14.36 26.94 -4.84
CA ARG A 227 -14.28 25.49 -5.02
C ARG A 227 -13.71 25.13 -6.40
N VAL A 228 -14.18 25.83 -7.44
CA VAL A 228 -13.65 25.65 -8.80
C VAL A 228 -12.15 25.97 -8.86
N ALA A 229 -11.70 27.06 -8.25
CA ALA A 229 -10.28 27.41 -8.21
C ALA A 229 -9.43 26.35 -7.49
N ALA A 230 -9.87 25.91 -6.31
CA ALA A 230 -9.17 24.86 -5.55
C ALA A 230 -9.14 23.52 -6.31
N ALA A 231 -10.24 23.16 -6.97
CA ALA A 231 -10.34 21.96 -7.78
C ALA A 231 -9.43 22.01 -9.01
N LEU A 232 -9.31 23.16 -9.66
CA LEU A 232 -8.38 23.33 -10.79
C LEU A 232 -6.91 23.12 -10.40
N GLU A 233 -6.51 23.53 -9.20
CA GLU A 233 -5.16 23.29 -8.69
C GLU A 233 -4.92 21.79 -8.44
N ALA A 234 -5.90 21.06 -7.92
CA ALA A 234 -5.81 19.62 -7.63
C ALA A 234 -5.99 18.75 -8.89
N TRP A 235 -6.62 19.27 -9.94
CA TRP A 235 -7.01 18.48 -11.12
C TRP A 235 -5.84 17.84 -11.87
N ALA A 236 -4.68 18.48 -11.87
CA ALA A 236 -3.49 17.93 -12.52
C ALA A 236 -3.06 16.58 -11.91
N GLU A 237 -3.23 16.41 -10.61
CA GLU A 237 -2.95 15.15 -9.90
C GLU A 237 -3.99 14.09 -10.25
N VAL A 238 -5.26 14.46 -10.33
CA VAL A 238 -6.33 13.57 -10.81
C VAL A 238 -6.07 13.08 -12.22
N GLU A 239 -5.71 13.98 -13.13
CA GLU A 239 -5.40 13.61 -14.52
C GLU A 239 -4.20 12.66 -14.61
N LEU A 240 -3.16 12.90 -13.79
CA LEU A 240 -2.01 12.03 -13.71
C LEU A 240 -2.39 10.64 -13.19
N TRP A 241 -3.16 10.59 -12.09
CA TRP A 241 -3.66 9.36 -11.49
C TRP A 241 -4.51 8.55 -12.46
N LEU A 242 -5.49 9.19 -13.13
CA LEU A 242 -6.33 8.55 -14.14
C LEU A 242 -5.51 8.05 -15.33
N ARG A 243 -4.48 8.80 -15.77
CA ARG A 243 -3.60 8.37 -16.86
C ARG A 243 -2.93 7.03 -16.51
N TYR A 244 -2.38 6.87 -15.33
CA TYR A 244 -1.76 5.62 -14.91
C TYR A 244 -2.78 4.49 -14.77
N ILE A 245 -3.91 4.74 -14.12
CA ILE A 245 -4.99 3.76 -13.99
C ILE A 245 -5.49 3.26 -15.36
N TRP A 246 -5.43 4.09 -16.40
CA TRP A 246 -5.93 3.72 -17.72
C TRP A 246 -4.89 3.14 -18.68
N SER A 247 -3.63 3.43 -18.51
CA SER A 247 -2.61 3.11 -19.51
C SER A 247 -1.43 2.28 -19.03
N ASP A 248 -1.12 2.29 -17.74
CA ASP A 248 0.05 1.62 -17.19
C ASP A 248 -0.35 0.71 -16.03
N PHE A 249 -0.32 -0.60 -16.26
CA PHE A 249 -0.56 -1.63 -15.26
C PHE A 249 0.67 -2.51 -15.06
N ALA A 250 1.87 -2.01 -15.33
CA ALA A 250 3.10 -2.77 -15.22
C ALA A 250 3.30 -3.35 -13.80
N ALA A 251 2.82 -2.65 -12.75
CA ALA A 251 2.85 -3.18 -11.39
C ALA A 251 2.10 -4.52 -11.25
N ILE A 252 1.02 -4.75 -12.00
CA ILE A 252 0.29 -6.02 -11.95
C ILE A 252 1.17 -7.16 -12.50
N ASP A 253 1.92 -6.91 -13.57
CA ASP A 253 2.82 -7.92 -14.12
C ASP A 253 3.96 -8.24 -13.15
N ASP A 254 4.45 -7.24 -12.42
CA ASP A 254 5.47 -7.38 -11.39
C ASP A 254 4.97 -8.13 -10.14
N LEU A 255 3.65 -8.12 -9.89
CA LEU A 255 3.00 -8.72 -8.73
C LEU A 255 2.51 -10.15 -8.97
N VAL A 256 2.63 -10.69 -10.17
CA VAL A 256 2.18 -12.06 -10.46
C VAL A 256 2.94 -13.06 -9.59
N ALA A 257 2.18 -13.93 -8.92
CA ALA A 257 2.74 -15.00 -8.10
C ALA A 257 3.45 -16.05 -8.98
N GLY A 258 4.54 -16.61 -8.45
CA GLY A 258 5.31 -17.69 -9.09
C GLY A 258 6.80 -17.54 -8.88
N GLU A 259 7.49 -18.69 -8.81
CA GLU A 259 8.96 -18.73 -8.67
C GLU A 259 9.68 -18.58 -10.02
N ASP A 260 8.99 -18.85 -11.13
CA ASP A 260 9.56 -18.88 -12.48
C ASP A 260 9.53 -17.52 -13.17
N GLY A 261 9.63 -16.44 -12.42
CA GLY A 261 9.82 -15.12 -12.99
C GLY A 261 11.20 -14.98 -13.60
N ASP A 262 11.34 -14.05 -14.51
CA ASP A 262 12.62 -13.66 -15.14
C ASP A 262 13.62 -13.05 -14.13
N GLY A 263 13.30 -13.03 -12.83
CA GLY A 263 14.10 -12.41 -11.78
C GLY A 263 14.20 -10.89 -11.86
N ALA A 264 13.44 -10.27 -12.76
CA ALA A 264 13.52 -8.83 -13.02
C ALA A 264 12.95 -7.97 -11.89
N THR A 265 12.06 -8.53 -11.05
CA THR A 265 11.42 -7.82 -9.94
C THR A 265 11.56 -8.56 -8.62
N PRO A 266 11.56 -7.85 -7.46
CA PRO A 266 11.74 -8.47 -6.16
C PRO A 266 10.74 -9.59 -5.83
N ALA A 267 9.49 -9.48 -6.30
CA ALA A 267 8.48 -10.50 -6.08
C ALA A 267 8.84 -11.84 -6.75
N ARG A 268 9.70 -11.81 -7.76
CA ARG A 268 10.15 -12.97 -8.55
C ARG A 268 11.58 -13.39 -8.28
N PHE A 269 12.24 -12.78 -7.31
CA PHE A 269 13.58 -13.20 -6.92
C PHE A 269 13.57 -14.66 -6.47
N ASP A 270 14.47 -15.46 -6.99
CA ASP A 270 14.69 -16.83 -6.51
C ASP A 270 15.23 -16.86 -5.07
N ALA A 271 15.31 -18.04 -4.48
CA ALA A 271 15.76 -18.20 -3.10
C ALA A 271 17.20 -17.68 -2.89
N SER A 272 18.08 -17.84 -3.89
CA SER A 272 19.48 -17.39 -3.82
C SER A 272 19.59 -15.87 -3.88
N THR A 273 18.78 -15.23 -4.69
CA THR A 273 18.72 -13.77 -4.81
C THR A 273 18.10 -13.15 -3.57
N ARG A 274 17.04 -13.72 -3.02
CA ARG A 274 16.46 -13.28 -1.72
C ARG A 274 17.46 -13.41 -0.59
N LYS A 275 18.28 -14.49 -0.57
CA LYS A 275 19.35 -14.61 0.41
C LYS A 275 20.38 -13.49 0.27
N ARG A 276 20.85 -13.20 -0.94
CA ARG A 276 21.80 -12.08 -1.19
C ARG A 276 21.21 -10.73 -0.80
N GLU A 277 19.92 -10.55 -0.95
CA GLU A 277 19.21 -9.35 -0.54
C GLU A 277 19.26 -9.18 0.99
N THR A 278 18.93 -10.22 1.75
CA THR A 278 19.01 -10.18 3.23
C THR A 278 20.45 -10.07 3.74
N ASP A 279 21.39 -10.78 3.14
CA ASP A 279 22.82 -10.66 3.47
C ASP A 279 23.32 -9.20 3.24
N GLY A 280 22.84 -8.54 2.19
CA GLY A 280 23.11 -7.13 1.93
C GLY A 280 22.54 -6.22 3.01
N TRP A 281 21.30 -6.46 3.47
CA TRP A 281 20.70 -5.68 4.55
C TRP A 281 21.49 -5.83 5.86
N GLU A 282 21.83 -7.04 6.24
CA GLU A 282 22.65 -7.33 7.43
C GLU A 282 24.01 -6.63 7.35
N THR A 283 24.68 -6.68 6.18
CA THR A 283 25.98 -6.02 5.95
C THR A 283 25.91 -4.51 6.18
N HIS A 284 24.77 -3.89 5.86
CA HIS A 284 24.57 -2.45 6.03
C HIS A 284 23.88 -2.09 7.35
N GLY A 285 23.62 -3.06 8.23
CA GLY A 285 22.96 -2.85 9.52
C GLY A 285 21.51 -2.37 9.36
N ILE A 286 20.82 -2.87 8.32
CA ILE A 286 19.40 -2.61 8.08
C ILE A 286 18.60 -3.71 8.76
N GLU A 287 17.72 -3.34 9.67
CA GLU A 287 16.81 -4.27 10.33
C GLU A 287 15.42 -4.16 9.71
N THR A 288 14.72 -5.29 9.67
CA THR A 288 13.38 -5.38 9.08
C THR A 288 12.33 -5.75 10.12
N ARG A 289 11.08 -5.40 9.83
CA ARG A 289 9.91 -5.90 10.56
C ARG A 289 8.73 -6.04 9.61
N SER A 290 8.09 -7.21 9.62
CA SER A 290 6.98 -7.53 8.75
C SER A 290 5.68 -7.68 9.54
N TYR A 291 4.62 -7.08 9.01
CA TYR A 291 3.24 -7.24 9.46
C TYR A 291 2.45 -7.86 8.30
N ALA A 292 1.97 -9.06 8.50
CA ALA A 292 1.07 -9.73 7.57
C ALA A 292 -0.37 -9.54 8.01
N THR A 293 -1.26 -9.37 7.07
CA THR A 293 -2.69 -9.30 7.31
C THR A 293 -3.39 -10.59 6.90
N VAL A 294 -4.43 -10.95 7.64
CA VAL A 294 -5.34 -12.05 7.28
C VAL A 294 -6.77 -11.57 7.50
N GLY A 295 -7.52 -11.51 6.41
CA GLY A 295 -8.92 -11.12 6.43
C GLY A 295 -9.84 -12.25 6.89
N SER A 296 -11.09 -11.90 7.19
CA SER A 296 -12.12 -12.90 7.48
C SER A 296 -12.36 -13.79 6.27
N ARG A 297 -12.48 -15.10 6.48
CA ARG A 297 -12.84 -16.03 5.41
C ARG A 297 -14.26 -15.69 4.91
N ALA A 298 -14.34 -15.12 3.72
CA ALA A 298 -15.61 -14.67 3.15
C ALA A 298 -16.52 -15.81 2.69
N PHE A 299 -15.96 -17.05 2.57
CA PHE A 299 -16.65 -18.22 2.02
C PHE A 299 -16.18 -19.50 2.67
N ASN A 300 -17.03 -20.57 2.61
CA ASN A 300 -16.57 -21.92 2.81
C ASN A 300 -15.72 -22.33 1.60
N LEU A 301 -14.39 -22.39 1.78
CA LEU A 301 -13.43 -22.64 0.72
C LEU A 301 -13.60 -23.99 0.01
N GLU A 302 -14.19 -24.97 0.68
CA GLU A 302 -14.46 -26.29 0.06
C GLU A 302 -15.36 -26.20 -1.17
N HIS A 303 -16.23 -25.19 -1.24
CA HIS A 303 -17.15 -24.98 -2.36
C HIS A 303 -16.73 -23.84 -3.30
N GLY A 304 -16.02 -22.83 -2.81
CA GLY A 304 -15.74 -21.58 -3.53
C GLY A 304 -14.56 -21.62 -4.50
N VAL A 305 -13.52 -22.38 -4.19
CA VAL A 305 -12.27 -22.44 -4.98
C VAL A 305 -12.47 -23.15 -6.33
N ARG A 306 -13.49 -23.98 -6.46
CA ARG A 306 -13.77 -24.76 -7.69
C ARG A 306 -14.69 -24.04 -8.68
N ALA A 307 -15.20 -22.86 -8.37
CA ALA A 307 -16.04 -22.11 -9.31
C ALA A 307 -15.20 -21.65 -10.52
N PRO A 308 -15.70 -21.80 -11.75
CA PRO A 308 -15.00 -21.29 -12.92
C PRO A 308 -14.70 -19.81 -12.78
N GLN A 309 -13.45 -19.41 -13.02
CA GLN A 309 -12.95 -18.04 -12.80
C GLN A 309 -13.77 -16.95 -13.52
N TRP A 310 -14.40 -17.26 -14.67
CA TRP A 310 -15.23 -16.31 -15.39
C TRP A 310 -16.50 -15.87 -14.63
N ARG A 311 -17.00 -16.71 -13.70
CA ARG A 311 -18.13 -16.34 -12.83
C ARG A 311 -17.78 -15.22 -11.86
N LEU A 312 -16.50 -15.01 -11.57
CA LEU A 312 -16.03 -13.93 -10.72
C LEU A 312 -16.22 -12.54 -11.35
N LEU A 313 -16.33 -12.46 -12.67
CA LEU A 313 -16.54 -11.20 -13.40
C LEU A 313 -18.01 -10.81 -13.54
N ASN A 314 -18.95 -11.72 -13.29
CA ASN A 314 -20.37 -11.43 -13.41
C ASN A 314 -21.03 -11.26 -12.03
N PRO A 315 -21.33 -10.04 -11.58
CA PRO A 315 -21.95 -9.79 -10.28
C PRO A 315 -23.24 -10.57 -10.01
N SER A 316 -24.02 -10.86 -11.06
CA SER A 316 -25.27 -11.63 -10.93
C SER A 316 -25.05 -13.11 -10.56
N THR A 317 -23.81 -13.62 -10.69
CA THR A 317 -23.44 -14.99 -10.33
C THR A 317 -22.80 -15.10 -8.94
N TRP A 318 -22.70 -13.98 -8.22
CA TRP A 318 -22.14 -13.93 -6.86
C TRP A 318 -23.15 -14.30 -5.78
N ALA A 319 -24.38 -14.64 -6.15
CA ALA A 319 -25.27 -15.33 -5.23
C ALA A 319 -24.61 -16.67 -4.83
N GLU A 320 -24.66 -17.00 -3.54
CA GLU A 320 -24.14 -18.26 -3.02
C GLU A 320 -24.62 -19.43 -3.87
N PRO A 321 -23.74 -20.35 -4.30
CA PRO A 321 -24.14 -21.45 -5.18
C PRO A 321 -25.17 -22.39 -4.59
N ASP A 322 -25.37 -22.37 -3.29
CA ASP A 322 -26.20 -23.31 -2.53
C ASP A 322 -27.31 -22.65 -1.71
N GLY A 323 -27.49 -21.32 -1.84
CA GLY A 323 -28.49 -20.58 -1.05
C GLY A 323 -28.21 -20.61 0.46
N SER A 324 -27.04 -21.09 0.89
CA SER A 324 -26.68 -21.07 2.30
C SER A 324 -26.37 -19.66 2.76
N ALA A 325 -27.05 -19.22 3.81
CA ALA A 325 -26.91 -17.89 4.42
C ALA A 325 -25.59 -17.72 5.19
N THR A 326 -24.54 -18.46 4.84
CA THR A 326 -23.26 -18.48 5.58
C THR A 326 -22.24 -17.46 5.10
N ALA A 327 -22.48 -16.76 3.98
CA ALA A 327 -21.75 -15.53 3.70
C ALA A 327 -22.14 -14.50 4.76
N SER A 328 -21.19 -13.99 5.52
CA SER A 328 -21.49 -12.90 6.45
C SER A 328 -22.18 -11.77 5.67
N PRO A 329 -23.46 -11.43 5.96
CA PRO A 329 -24.17 -10.36 5.22
C PRO A 329 -23.53 -8.99 5.38
N LYS A 330 -22.43 -8.92 6.12
CA LYS A 330 -21.68 -7.70 6.44
C LYS A 330 -20.47 -7.47 5.52
N THR A 331 -20.04 -8.46 4.72
CA THR A 331 -18.90 -8.29 3.82
C THR A 331 -19.31 -7.59 2.53
N ASP A 332 -18.48 -6.62 2.10
CA ASP A 332 -18.67 -5.91 0.83
C ASP A 332 -18.42 -6.84 -0.37
N VAL A 333 -19.04 -6.49 -1.48
CA VAL A 333 -18.89 -7.20 -2.76
C VAL A 333 -17.46 -7.11 -3.29
N VAL A 334 -16.76 -6.01 -3.05
CA VAL A 334 -15.36 -5.81 -3.45
C VAL A 334 -14.47 -6.81 -2.73
N TYR A 335 -14.60 -6.91 -1.41
CA TYR A 335 -13.85 -7.88 -0.63
C TYR A 335 -14.10 -9.33 -1.07
N ARG A 336 -15.36 -9.71 -1.24
CA ARG A 336 -15.72 -11.06 -1.66
C ARG A 336 -15.12 -11.44 -3.01
N MET A 337 -15.15 -10.50 -3.96
CA MET A 337 -14.58 -10.72 -5.30
C MET A 337 -13.06 -10.88 -5.23
N SER A 338 -12.38 -9.95 -4.59
CA SER A 338 -10.94 -9.93 -4.50
C SER A 338 -10.39 -11.08 -3.65
N TYR A 339 -11.05 -11.40 -2.53
CA TYR A 339 -10.71 -12.57 -1.71
C TYR A 339 -10.78 -13.87 -2.51
N ARG A 340 -11.85 -14.08 -3.30
CA ARG A 340 -11.97 -15.25 -4.18
C ARG A 340 -10.88 -15.29 -5.25
N ALA A 341 -10.58 -14.15 -5.87
CA ALA A 341 -9.53 -14.07 -6.87
C ALA A 341 -8.16 -14.44 -6.26
N CYS A 342 -7.90 -14.00 -5.04
CA CYS A 342 -6.70 -14.32 -4.30
C CYS A 342 -6.64 -15.80 -3.87
N ALA A 343 -7.75 -16.36 -3.40
CA ALA A 343 -7.87 -17.77 -3.02
C ALA A 343 -8.06 -18.74 -4.20
N GLY A 344 -8.21 -18.24 -5.42
CA GLY A 344 -8.58 -19.03 -6.62
C GLY A 344 -7.53 -20.03 -7.11
N GLY A 345 -6.36 -20.08 -6.51
CA GLY A 345 -5.30 -21.06 -6.74
C GLY A 345 -4.46 -21.23 -5.47
N PRO A 346 -3.79 -22.36 -5.29
CA PRO A 346 -2.83 -22.49 -4.20
C PRO A 346 -1.73 -21.47 -4.36
N PHE A 347 -1.40 -20.78 -3.28
CA PHE A 347 -0.19 -19.98 -3.23
C PHE A 347 0.96 -20.91 -2.84
N GLU A 348 1.97 -21.03 -3.68
CA GLU A 348 3.09 -21.93 -3.39
C GLU A 348 3.92 -21.39 -2.22
N ILE A 349 3.87 -22.13 -1.12
CA ILE A 349 4.76 -21.88 0.02
C ILE A 349 6.11 -22.54 -0.28
N PRO A 350 7.24 -21.86 -0.02
CA PRO A 350 8.55 -22.41 -0.28
C PRO A 350 8.79 -23.78 0.33
N GLY A 351 9.39 -24.66 -0.45
CA GLY A 351 9.62 -26.05 -0.04
C GLY A 351 8.40 -26.94 -0.16
N GLY A 352 7.32 -26.48 -0.82
CA GLY A 352 6.10 -27.27 -1.03
C GLY A 352 5.30 -27.53 0.25
N ALA A 353 5.47 -26.71 1.28
CA ALA A 353 4.72 -26.82 2.53
C ALA A 353 3.23 -26.54 2.29
N ALA A 354 2.35 -27.28 2.95
CA ALA A 354 0.91 -27.07 2.89
C ALA A 354 0.47 -25.89 3.76
N THR A 355 1.26 -25.53 4.76
CA THR A 355 0.96 -24.47 5.74
C THR A 355 2.21 -23.63 6.02
N ALA A 356 1.99 -22.43 6.51
CA ALA A 356 3.04 -21.53 7.03
C ALA A 356 2.66 -21.09 8.44
N THR A 357 3.62 -20.52 9.16
CA THR A 357 3.37 -20.04 10.54
C THR A 357 3.76 -18.57 10.66
N ALA A 358 2.95 -17.82 11.39
CA ALA A 358 3.22 -16.44 11.79
C ALA A 358 2.88 -16.24 13.27
N THR A 359 3.34 -15.14 13.86
CA THR A 359 3.07 -14.80 15.26
C THR A 359 1.92 -13.80 15.34
N ARG A 360 0.84 -14.13 16.00
CA ARG A 360 -0.30 -13.23 16.19
C ARG A 360 0.13 -11.95 16.90
N PHE A 361 -0.30 -10.83 16.37
CA PHE A 361 0.02 -9.51 16.91
C PHE A 361 -0.62 -9.29 18.29
N ASP A 362 -1.86 -9.75 18.48
CA ASP A 362 -2.68 -9.52 19.68
C ASP A 362 -2.28 -10.40 20.87
N SER A 363 -1.80 -11.62 20.64
CA SER A 363 -1.51 -12.59 21.70
C SER A 363 -0.04 -13.02 21.77
N GLY A 364 0.74 -12.81 20.71
CA GLY A 364 2.09 -13.33 20.61
C GLY A 364 2.16 -14.84 20.36
N GLU A 365 1.03 -15.50 20.12
CA GLU A 365 0.96 -16.94 19.86
C GLU A 365 1.24 -17.25 18.38
N ALA A 366 1.81 -18.42 18.12
CA ALA A 366 1.98 -18.92 16.76
C ALA A 366 0.61 -19.31 16.15
N GLN A 367 0.36 -18.86 14.93
CA GLN A 367 -0.80 -19.24 14.14
C GLN A 367 -0.39 -19.91 12.86
N GLU A 368 -0.99 -21.07 12.57
CA GLU A 368 -0.85 -21.75 11.30
C GLU A 368 -1.75 -21.09 10.25
N LEU A 369 -1.20 -20.90 9.06
CA LEU A 369 -1.83 -20.29 7.91
C LEU A 369 -1.90 -21.30 6.76
N GLU A 370 -3.03 -21.36 6.11
CA GLU A 370 -3.23 -22.17 4.92
C GLU A 370 -2.81 -21.41 3.64
N VAL A 371 -2.55 -22.12 2.56
CA VAL A 371 -2.14 -21.56 1.26
C VAL A 371 -3.15 -20.59 0.64
N TRP A 372 -4.41 -20.65 1.06
CA TRP A 372 -5.49 -19.76 0.59
C TRP A 372 -5.71 -18.55 1.48
N ASP A 373 -5.15 -18.52 2.69
CA ASP A 373 -5.34 -17.38 3.58
C ASP A 373 -4.81 -16.11 2.92
N ASN A 374 -5.63 -15.08 2.93
CA ASN A 374 -5.34 -13.80 2.29
C ASN A 374 -6.11 -12.67 2.98
N ASP A 375 -5.73 -11.45 2.67
CA ASP A 375 -6.34 -10.23 3.21
C ASP A 375 -7.33 -9.55 2.23
N GLY A 376 -7.74 -10.27 1.21
CA GLY A 376 -8.56 -9.78 0.11
C GLY A 376 -7.77 -9.39 -1.14
N ILE A 377 -6.50 -9.05 -1.04
CA ILE A 377 -5.63 -8.63 -2.14
C ILE A 377 -4.35 -9.47 -2.23
N VAL A 378 -3.75 -9.81 -1.11
CA VAL A 378 -2.46 -10.50 -1.03
C VAL A 378 -2.61 -11.80 -0.25
N ASN A 379 -2.02 -12.89 -0.75
CA ASN A 379 -1.93 -14.15 -0.02
C ASN A 379 -1.07 -13.95 1.22
N THR A 380 -1.59 -14.30 2.41
CA THR A 380 -0.92 -14.05 3.69
C THR A 380 0.46 -14.70 3.75
N ALA A 381 0.59 -15.92 3.19
CA ALA A 381 1.88 -16.61 3.09
C ALA A 381 2.93 -15.85 2.27
N SER A 382 2.51 -14.99 1.32
CA SER A 382 3.42 -14.11 0.58
C SER A 382 4.06 -13.03 1.45
N MET A 383 3.39 -12.61 2.51
CA MET A 383 3.82 -11.49 3.36
C MET A 383 4.87 -11.89 4.42
N LEU A 384 5.15 -13.17 4.59
CA LEU A 384 5.96 -13.67 5.71
C LEU A 384 7.47 -13.45 5.54
N TRP A 385 7.94 -13.15 4.35
CA TRP A 385 9.36 -12.84 4.14
C TRP A 385 9.62 -11.35 4.48
N PRO A 386 10.80 -10.99 5.05
CA PRO A 386 11.93 -11.85 5.38
C PRO A 386 11.82 -12.53 6.75
N ASP A 387 10.90 -12.11 7.62
CA ASP A 387 10.91 -12.44 9.04
C ASP A 387 10.35 -13.86 9.34
N GLY A 388 9.75 -14.51 8.34
CA GLY A 388 9.22 -15.87 8.49
C GLY A 388 8.21 -15.99 9.64
N PRO A 389 8.38 -16.95 10.56
CA PRO A 389 7.47 -17.14 11.69
C PRO A 389 7.43 -15.96 12.68
N ALA A 390 8.46 -15.08 12.67
CA ALA A 390 8.48 -13.88 13.51
C ALA A 390 7.62 -12.73 12.96
N THR A 391 7.10 -12.87 11.74
CA THR A 391 6.16 -11.90 11.15
C THR A 391 4.96 -11.70 12.07
N ARG A 392 4.60 -10.44 12.33
CA ARG A 392 3.43 -10.06 13.11
C ARG A 392 2.16 -10.28 12.29
N LEU A 393 1.32 -11.21 12.69
CA LEU A 393 0.05 -11.48 12.02
C LEU A 393 -1.06 -10.63 12.62
N VAL A 394 -1.64 -9.77 11.81
CA VAL A 394 -2.74 -8.87 12.16
C VAL A 394 -4.04 -9.37 11.53
N ALA A 395 -5.06 -9.58 12.35
CA ALA A 395 -6.40 -9.87 11.84
C ALA A 395 -7.00 -8.59 11.24
N GLY A 396 -7.11 -8.55 9.91
CA GLY A 396 -7.57 -7.39 9.17
C GLY A 396 -7.48 -7.63 7.66
N ASP A 397 -8.18 -6.81 6.88
CA ASP A 397 -8.00 -6.82 5.44
C ASP A 397 -6.83 -5.93 4.99
N HIS A 398 -6.60 -5.91 3.68
CA HIS A 398 -5.46 -5.23 3.08
C HIS A 398 -5.42 -3.72 3.37
N ALA A 399 -6.57 -3.08 3.51
CA ALA A 399 -6.70 -1.65 3.71
C ALA A 399 -6.78 -1.24 5.19
N ASP A 400 -7.09 -2.18 6.09
CA ASP A 400 -7.27 -1.93 7.52
C ASP A 400 -6.01 -1.33 8.16
N VAL A 401 -4.84 -1.89 7.87
CA VAL A 401 -3.55 -1.47 8.47
C VAL A 401 -3.08 -0.08 8.03
N ILE A 402 -3.69 0.48 7.00
CA ILE A 402 -3.42 1.86 6.56
C ILE A 402 -4.55 2.84 6.93
N GLY A 403 -5.50 2.41 7.75
CA GLY A 403 -6.52 3.26 8.35
C GLY A 403 -7.89 3.23 7.69
N HIS A 404 -8.11 2.35 6.72
CA HIS A 404 -9.37 2.22 5.99
C HIS A 404 -10.22 1.05 6.51
N PHE A 405 -10.65 1.14 7.74
CA PHE A 405 -11.49 0.16 8.43
C PHE A 405 -12.75 0.82 8.98
N ARG A 406 -13.75 -0.01 9.31
CA ARG A 406 -15.03 0.47 9.82
C ARG A 406 -14.90 1.06 11.21
N ARG A 407 -15.04 2.37 11.33
CA ARG A 407 -15.06 3.07 12.61
C ARG A 407 -16.46 3.23 13.14
N VAL A 408 -16.64 3.01 14.43
CA VAL A 408 -17.88 3.38 15.12
C VAL A 408 -17.83 4.90 15.33
N LYS A 409 -18.62 5.66 14.56
CA LYS A 409 -18.70 7.12 14.73
C LYS A 409 -19.14 7.44 16.16
N ALA A 410 -18.26 8.04 16.95
CA ALA A 410 -18.68 8.78 18.10
C ALA A 410 -19.42 10.03 17.59
N VAL A 411 -20.70 10.16 17.89
CA VAL A 411 -21.50 11.32 17.55
C VAL A 411 -20.99 12.52 18.34
N GLN A 412 -20.06 13.26 17.78
CA GLN A 412 -19.70 14.59 18.27
C GLN A 412 -20.22 15.64 17.27
N PRO A 413 -21.12 16.56 17.70
CA PRO A 413 -21.86 17.44 16.78
C PRO A 413 -21.05 18.58 16.15
N ALA A 414 -19.73 18.66 16.29
CA ALA A 414 -18.96 19.84 15.91
C ALA A 414 -17.61 19.59 15.20
N ALA A 415 -17.22 18.35 14.93
CA ALA A 415 -16.02 18.09 14.14
C ALA A 415 -16.41 17.85 12.68
N ARG A 416 -15.68 18.45 11.72
CA ARG A 416 -15.76 18.10 10.31
C ARG A 416 -15.69 16.57 10.22
N GLU A 417 -16.76 15.96 9.71
CA GLU A 417 -16.81 14.52 9.51
C GLU A 417 -15.74 14.15 8.48
N TYR A 418 -14.59 13.70 8.93
CA TYR A 418 -13.68 12.95 8.07
C TYR A 418 -14.35 11.59 7.83
N HIS A 419 -14.82 11.35 6.62
CA HIS A 419 -15.31 10.05 6.24
C HIS A 419 -14.12 9.10 6.12
N THR A 420 -13.94 8.24 7.11
CA THR A 420 -13.09 7.07 6.95
C THR A 420 -13.92 5.99 6.29
N TYR A 421 -13.47 5.54 5.13
CA TYR A 421 -14.13 4.47 4.38
C TYR A 421 -13.50 3.13 4.75
N ASP A 422 -14.34 2.12 4.97
CA ASP A 422 -13.93 0.72 5.00
C ASP A 422 -13.80 0.24 3.55
N LEU A 423 -12.63 0.47 2.93
CA LEU A 423 -12.46 0.35 1.47
C LEU A 423 -12.72 -1.04 0.93
N LEU A 424 -12.42 -2.09 1.68
CA LEU A 424 -12.69 -3.47 1.25
C LEU A 424 -13.94 -4.05 1.89
N GLY A 425 -14.29 -3.63 3.09
CA GLY A 425 -15.49 -4.08 3.78
C GLY A 425 -15.48 -5.56 4.12
N SER A 426 -14.37 -6.04 4.68
CA SER A 426 -14.15 -7.45 5.00
C SER A 426 -14.90 -7.96 6.20
N ALA A 427 -15.45 -7.05 7.03
CA ALA A 427 -15.97 -7.38 8.36
C ALA A 427 -14.98 -8.15 9.25
N SER A 428 -13.68 -7.87 9.12
CA SER A 428 -12.58 -8.49 9.86
C SER A 428 -12.67 -8.30 11.36
N GLY A 429 -13.43 -7.30 11.81
CA GLY A 429 -13.46 -6.89 13.21
C GLY A 429 -12.25 -6.07 13.63
N PHE A 430 -11.43 -5.60 12.69
CA PHE A 430 -10.33 -4.68 12.95
C PHE A 430 -10.85 -3.38 13.59
N ARG A 431 -10.10 -2.82 14.52
CA ARG A 431 -10.54 -1.72 15.37
C ARG A 431 -9.45 -0.67 15.55
N GLU A 432 -9.88 0.50 16.02
CA GLU A 432 -8.99 1.63 16.34
C GLU A 432 -7.85 1.23 17.28
N GLU A 433 -8.14 0.46 18.32
CA GLU A 433 -7.13 0.05 19.29
C GLU A 433 -6.04 -0.82 18.65
N THR A 434 -6.41 -1.71 17.71
CA THR A 434 -5.47 -2.51 16.95
C THR A 434 -4.64 -1.64 16.02
N PHE A 435 -5.28 -0.69 15.32
CA PHE A 435 -4.63 0.25 14.43
C PHE A 435 -3.58 1.09 15.17
N GLU A 436 -3.97 1.70 16.28
CA GLU A 436 -3.04 2.47 17.11
C GLU A 436 -1.88 1.63 17.64
N ALA A 437 -2.16 0.41 18.11
CA ALA A 437 -1.13 -0.49 18.63
C ALA A 437 -0.11 -0.87 17.56
N VAL A 438 -0.57 -1.23 16.34
CA VAL A 438 0.31 -1.54 15.21
C VAL A 438 1.20 -0.35 14.88
N TRP A 439 0.62 0.85 14.73
CA TRP A 439 1.41 2.03 14.35
C TRP A 439 2.34 2.52 15.45
N ARG A 440 1.99 2.37 16.71
CA ARG A 440 2.92 2.66 17.82
C ARG A 440 4.12 1.72 17.78
N GLU A 441 3.91 0.40 17.63
CA GLU A 441 5.02 -0.58 17.48
C GLU A 441 5.88 -0.28 16.23
N VAL A 442 5.26 0.12 15.12
CA VAL A 442 5.98 0.55 13.90
C VAL A 442 6.90 1.73 14.20
N PHE A 443 6.40 2.78 14.85
CA PHE A 443 7.20 3.97 15.15
C PHE A 443 8.29 3.70 16.19
N GLU A 444 7.99 2.88 17.20
CA GLU A 444 9.00 2.43 18.17
C GLU A 444 10.14 1.68 17.49
N PHE A 445 9.82 0.76 16.59
CA PHE A 445 10.82 0.05 15.80
C PHE A 445 11.62 1.01 14.90
N CYS A 446 11.00 1.98 14.26
CA CYS A 446 11.68 2.96 13.42
C CYS A 446 12.70 3.82 14.21
N ALA A 447 12.44 4.07 15.48
CA ALA A 447 13.27 4.94 16.32
C ALA A 447 14.34 4.18 17.13
N GLY A 448 14.11 2.92 17.46
CA GLY A 448 15.07 2.04 18.18
C GLY A 448 16.18 1.56 17.30
#